data_a308641dc1249707333c7fdf2e161d73
#
_entry.id   a308641dc1249707333c7fdf2e161d73
#
_cell.length_a   1.000
_cell.length_b   1.000
_cell.length_c   1.000
_cell.angle_alpha   90.00
_cell.angle_beta   90.00
_cell.angle_gamma   90.00
#
_symmetry.space_group_name_H-M   'P 1'
#
loop_
_entity.id
_entity.type
_entity.pdbx_description
1 polymer ?
#
loop_
_entity_poly.entity_id
_entity_poly.type
_entity_poly.pdbx_seq_one_letter_code
_entity_poly.pdbx_strand_id
1 'polypeptide(L)'
;MTEIVNIFKKPHYFNYFTFVIFFLIIFTLISRFIFLDYRAIHHDESLHGYYSWLLSNGFGYTHNPLMHGPLNFHLNALVFLIFGDSDYTLRIAPAVAGTFVVLTPFLFIKIIGRYPSILISVFLLISPIITYFSRFARNDIFIALVSIILIYQVFRYLYMVEGKKNLFLISICLGFIFCIKEISFIIIFILGSFSLIFSSFNPFIKHKLNLNYQFTNIFALLFLLSFPLSMPISSYVFNFFGINLVAPSGALNKIGMPIGNVAI
;
A
#
# COMPACT_ATOMS: atom_id res chain seq x y z
N MET A 1 29.04 15.63 7.03
CA MET A 1 28.01 15.46 8.07
C MET A 1 27.63 16.79 8.74
N THR A 2 28.46 17.78 8.76
CA THR A 2 28.27 19.10 9.41
C THR A 2 27.37 20.08 8.64
N GLU A 3 27.17 19.90 7.35
CA GLU A 3 26.32 20.81 6.54
C GLU A 3 24.82 20.56 6.66
N ILE A 4 24.40 19.36 7.07
CA ILE A 4 22.97 19.00 7.19
C ILE A 4 22.33 19.61 8.45
N VAL A 5 23.13 19.89 9.49
CA VAL A 5 22.65 20.49 10.74
C VAL A 5 22.32 21.99 10.60
N ASN A 6 22.90 22.66 9.61
CA ASN A 6 22.69 24.10 9.41
C ASN A 6 21.42 24.47 8.65
N ILE A 7 20.69 23.49 8.07
CA ILE A 7 19.43 23.75 7.36
C ILE A 7 18.30 24.14 8.33
N PHE A 8 18.40 23.74 9.59
CA PHE A 8 17.37 24.01 10.61
C PHE A 8 17.60 25.30 11.43
N LYS A 9 18.69 26.03 11.20
CA LYS A 9 19.08 27.22 11.97
C LYS A 9 18.99 28.54 11.22
N LYS A 10 18.37 28.63 10.04
CA LYS A 10 18.13 29.91 9.37
C LYS A 10 16.76 30.47 9.76
N PRO A 11 16.68 31.79 10.06
CA PRO A 11 15.42 32.41 10.49
C PRO A 11 14.36 32.29 9.41
N HIS A 12 13.09 32.24 9.86
CA HIS A 12 11.88 32.11 9.09
C HIS A 12 11.74 33.12 7.93
N TYR A 13 12.49 32.95 6.87
CA TYR A 13 12.04 33.41 5.58
C TYR A 13 11.01 32.39 5.10
N PHE A 14 9.79 32.84 4.89
CA PHE A 14 8.70 32.08 4.25
C PHE A 14 9.25 31.57 2.92
N ASN A 15 9.77 30.36 2.94
CA ASN A 15 10.56 29.85 1.83
C ASN A 15 9.58 29.57 0.71
N TYR A 16 9.79 30.09 -0.50
CA TYR A 16 8.97 29.84 -1.69
C TYR A 16 8.55 28.37 -1.81
N PHE A 17 9.41 27.45 -1.42
CA PHE A 17 9.14 26.02 -1.36
C PHE A 17 7.99 25.66 -0.39
N THR A 18 7.98 26.23 0.80
CA THR A 18 6.89 26.02 1.79
C THR A 18 5.57 26.57 1.27
N PHE A 19 5.61 27.71 0.58
CA PHE A 19 4.43 28.31 -0.03
C PHE A 19 3.86 27.41 -1.14
N VAL A 20 4.68 26.87 -2.02
CA VAL A 20 4.24 25.94 -3.06
C VAL A 20 3.63 24.68 -2.46
N ILE A 21 4.22 24.09 -1.43
CA ILE A 21 3.64 22.91 -0.74
C ILE A 21 2.28 23.25 -0.13
N PHE A 22 2.16 24.40 0.51
CA PHE A 22 0.89 24.86 1.10
C PHE A 22 -0.23 24.93 0.05
N PHE A 23 0.04 25.55 -1.10
CA PHE A 23 -0.91 25.60 -2.21
C PHE A 23 -1.21 24.21 -2.79
N LEU A 24 -0.20 23.35 -2.95
CA LEU A 24 -0.41 21.97 -3.38
C LEU A 24 -1.35 21.22 -2.44
N ILE A 25 -1.19 21.37 -1.12
CA ILE A 25 -2.08 20.76 -0.14
C ILE A 25 -3.51 21.29 -0.31
N ILE A 26 -3.68 22.61 -0.39
CA ILE A 26 -5.01 23.22 -0.57
C ILE A 26 -5.69 22.71 -1.84
N PHE A 27 -5.01 22.78 -2.98
CA PHE A 27 -5.57 22.31 -4.26
C PHE A 27 -5.87 20.81 -4.24
N THR A 28 -5.04 20.02 -3.55
CA THR A 28 -5.29 18.58 -3.39
C THR A 28 -6.55 18.35 -2.57
N LEU A 29 -6.70 19.01 -1.43
CA LEU A 29 -7.91 18.89 -0.61
C LEU A 29 -9.15 19.31 -1.39
N ILE A 30 -9.10 20.46 -2.05
CA ILE A 30 -10.21 20.93 -2.90
C ILE A 30 -10.58 19.88 -3.94
N SER A 31 -9.60 19.39 -4.70
CA SER A 31 -9.86 18.44 -5.80
C SER A 31 -10.37 17.08 -5.34
N ARG A 32 -10.04 16.65 -4.12
CA ARG A 32 -10.45 15.34 -3.57
C ARG A 32 -11.77 15.39 -2.82
N PHE A 33 -12.09 16.50 -2.14
CA PHE A 33 -13.23 16.57 -1.23
C PHE A 33 -14.42 17.39 -1.78
N ILE A 34 -14.22 18.30 -2.72
CA ILE A 34 -15.32 19.10 -3.27
C ILE A 34 -16.26 18.20 -4.09
N PHE A 35 -17.58 18.32 -3.85
CA PHE A 35 -18.62 17.54 -4.54
C PHE A 35 -18.33 16.03 -4.56
N LEU A 36 -17.93 15.46 -3.41
CA LEU A 36 -17.53 14.06 -3.31
C LEU A 36 -18.73 13.12 -3.52
N ASP A 37 -19.93 13.57 -3.19
CA ASP A 37 -21.23 12.90 -3.33
C ASP A 37 -21.92 13.12 -4.68
N TYR A 38 -21.39 14.03 -5.53
CA TYR A 38 -22.06 14.40 -6.79
C TYR A 38 -22.26 13.23 -7.76
N ARG A 39 -21.32 12.29 -7.80
CA ARG A 39 -21.41 11.13 -8.68
C ARG A 39 -22.24 10.03 -8.02
N ALA A 40 -23.19 9.43 -8.78
CA ALA A 40 -23.91 8.25 -8.35
C ALA A 40 -22.97 7.14 -7.88
N ILE A 41 -23.41 6.36 -6.87
CA ILE A 41 -22.66 5.22 -6.36
C ILE A 41 -22.52 4.17 -7.45
N HIS A 42 -21.30 3.70 -7.68
CA HIS A 42 -21.01 2.58 -8.56
C HIS A 42 -21.35 1.26 -7.86
N HIS A 43 -21.63 0.20 -8.62
CA HIS A 43 -21.92 -1.13 -8.08
C HIS A 43 -20.86 -1.60 -7.07
N ASP A 44 -19.57 -1.47 -7.41
CA ASP A 44 -18.49 -1.87 -6.50
C ASP A 44 -18.46 -1.03 -5.20
N GLU A 45 -18.77 0.28 -5.31
CA GLU A 45 -18.85 1.15 -4.13
C GLU A 45 -20.02 0.77 -3.24
N SER A 46 -21.17 0.37 -3.82
CA SER A 46 -22.35 -0.04 -3.05
C SER A 46 -22.08 -1.29 -2.23
N LEU A 47 -21.32 -2.25 -2.76
CA LEU A 47 -20.91 -3.43 -2.02
C LEU A 47 -20.02 -3.07 -0.83
N HIS A 48 -18.98 -2.28 -1.06
CA HIS A 48 -18.09 -1.84 0.02
C HIS A 48 -18.85 -0.98 1.05
N GLY A 49 -19.74 -0.10 0.60
CA GLY A 49 -20.57 0.73 1.46
C GLY A 49 -21.51 -0.09 2.33
N TYR A 50 -22.24 -1.03 1.74
CA TYR A 50 -23.20 -1.87 2.45
C TYR A 50 -22.56 -2.72 3.57
N TYR A 51 -21.46 -3.41 3.26
CA TYR A 51 -20.79 -4.22 4.29
C TYR A 51 -20.08 -3.37 5.35
N SER A 52 -19.60 -2.18 4.99
CA SER A 52 -19.07 -1.21 5.97
C SER A 52 -20.17 -0.67 6.87
N TRP A 53 -21.36 -0.45 6.33
CA TRP A 53 -22.54 -0.02 7.07
C TRP A 53 -23.02 -1.13 8.04
N LEU A 54 -23.08 -2.38 7.59
CA LEU A 54 -23.38 -3.51 8.49
C LEU A 54 -22.40 -3.56 9.65
N LEU A 55 -21.09 -3.42 9.38
CA LEU A 55 -20.05 -3.42 10.41
C LEU A 55 -20.23 -2.25 11.40
N SER A 56 -20.51 -1.04 10.93
CA SER A 56 -20.71 0.13 11.79
C SER A 56 -21.97 0.03 12.65
N ASN A 57 -22.99 -0.73 12.21
CA ASN A 57 -24.20 -0.97 12.97
C ASN A 57 -24.15 -2.22 13.88
N GLY A 58 -22.97 -2.84 14.05
CA GLY A 58 -22.77 -3.94 14.99
C GLY A 58 -23.17 -5.31 14.48
N PHE A 59 -23.53 -5.48 13.18
CA PHE A 59 -23.84 -6.79 12.60
C PHE A 59 -22.60 -7.68 12.37
N GLY A 60 -21.40 -7.14 12.68
CA GLY A 60 -20.14 -7.86 12.54
C GLY A 60 -19.59 -7.82 11.11
N TYR A 61 -18.43 -8.45 10.93
CA TYR A 61 -17.74 -8.56 9.65
C TYR A 61 -17.43 -10.02 9.34
N THR A 62 -17.92 -10.49 8.20
CA THR A 62 -17.55 -11.80 7.65
C THR A 62 -16.67 -11.57 6.43
N HIS A 63 -15.45 -12.12 6.46
CA HIS A 63 -14.53 -11.98 5.34
C HIS A 63 -15.02 -12.77 4.13
N ASN A 64 -15.16 -12.08 3.00
CA ASN A 64 -15.40 -12.70 1.70
C ASN A 64 -14.23 -12.37 0.76
N PRO A 65 -13.43 -13.36 0.35
CA PRO A 65 -12.27 -13.15 -0.52
C PRO A 65 -12.60 -12.50 -1.86
N LEU A 66 -13.81 -12.68 -2.38
CA LEU A 66 -14.25 -12.03 -3.62
C LEU A 66 -14.34 -10.51 -3.49
N MET A 67 -14.39 -9.99 -2.28
CA MET A 67 -14.49 -8.57 -1.97
C MET A 67 -13.16 -7.93 -1.56
N HIS A 68 -12.06 -8.63 -1.75
CA HIS A 68 -10.71 -8.22 -1.38
C HIS A 68 -10.45 -8.16 0.15
N GLY A 69 -9.40 -7.47 0.57
CA GLY A 69 -9.00 -7.41 1.96
C GLY A 69 -9.89 -6.55 2.86
N PRO A 70 -9.82 -6.73 4.18
CA PRO A 70 -10.72 -6.12 5.16
C PRO A 70 -10.50 -4.63 5.40
N LEU A 71 -9.34 -4.06 5.02
CA LEU A 71 -8.95 -2.71 5.42
C LEU A 71 -9.97 -1.65 5.02
N ASN A 72 -10.45 -1.68 3.78
CA ASN A 72 -11.39 -0.68 3.26
C ASN A 72 -12.72 -0.71 4.03
N PHE A 73 -13.24 -1.90 4.37
CA PHE A 73 -14.47 -2.05 5.14
C PHE A 73 -14.35 -1.43 6.53
N HIS A 74 -13.25 -1.70 7.22
CA HIS A 74 -13.03 -1.17 8.57
C HIS A 74 -12.79 0.34 8.57
N LEU A 75 -12.07 0.88 7.57
CA LEU A 75 -11.88 2.32 7.45
C LEU A 75 -13.20 3.04 7.17
N ASN A 76 -14.01 2.52 6.24
CA ASN A 76 -15.31 3.12 5.94
C ASN A 76 -16.28 2.98 7.12
N ALA A 77 -16.29 1.82 7.81
CA ALA A 77 -17.10 1.65 9.02
C ALA A 77 -16.71 2.65 10.12
N LEU A 78 -15.41 2.89 10.31
CA LEU A 78 -14.92 3.90 11.24
C LEU A 78 -15.40 5.32 10.85
N VAL A 79 -15.35 5.65 9.56
CA VAL A 79 -15.86 6.94 9.06
C VAL A 79 -17.37 7.07 9.29
N PHE A 80 -18.14 6.00 9.06
CA PHE A 80 -19.59 5.99 9.31
C PHE A 80 -19.91 6.13 10.80
N LEU A 81 -19.15 5.52 11.69
CA LEU A 81 -19.32 5.69 13.13
C LEU A 81 -19.07 7.13 13.60
N ILE A 82 -18.16 7.86 12.97
CA ILE A 82 -17.80 9.23 13.39
C ILE A 82 -18.68 10.29 12.72
N PHE A 83 -18.98 10.13 11.44
CA PHE A 83 -19.61 11.18 10.61
C PHE A 83 -21.00 10.80 10.08
N GLY A 84 -21.50 9.60 10.41
CA GLY A 84 -22.73 9.07 9.83
C GLY A 84 -22.52 8.46 8.44
N ASP A 85 -23.52 7.73 7.96
CA ASP A 85 -23.54 7.05 6.68
C ASP A 85 -24.12 7.94 5.57
N SER A 86 -23.36 8.18 4.54
CA SER A 86 -23.76 8.90 3.33
C SER A 86 -22.81 8.58 2.18
N ASP A 87 -23.21 8.93 0.95
CA ASP A 87 -22.35 8.81 -0.25
C ASP A 87 -21.06 9.62 -0.11
N TYR A 88 -21.13 10.76 0.58
CA TYR A 88 -20.00 11.60 0.89
C TYR A 88 -19.02 10.89 1.85
N THR A 89 -19.54 10.41 2.97
CA THR A 89 -18.72 9.79 4.02
C THR A 89 -18.10 8.47 3.57
N LEU A 90 -18.77 7.70 2.72
CA LEU A 90 -18.21 6.50 2.08
C LEU A 90 -16.90 6.77 1.34
N ARG A 91 -16.74 7.95 0.76
CA ARG A 91 -15.59 8.34 -0.07
C ARG A 91 -14.53 9.14 0.69
N ILE A 92 -14.71 9.43 1.98
CA ILE A 92 -13.72 10.19 2.79
C ILE A 92 -12.40 9.42 2.89
N ALA A 93 -12.45 8.14 3.25
CA ALA A 93 -11.23 7.35 3.44
C ALA A 93 -10.36 7.28 2.17
N PRO A 94 -10.88 6.96 0.96
CA PRO A 94 -10.09 7.04 -0.26
C PRO A 94 -9.66 8.46 -0.62
N ALA A 95 -10.45 9.52 -0.31
CA ALA A 95 -10.05 10.90 -0.55
C ALA A 95 -8.84 11.31 0.31
N VAL A 96 -8.82 10.90 1.57
CA VAL A 96 -7.67 11.07 2.46
C VAL A 96 -6.45 10.33 1.92
N ALA A 97 -6.59 9.05 1.56
CA ALA A 97 -5.50 8.27 0.99
C ALA A 97 -4.96 8.90 -0.29
N GLY A 98 -5.84 9.37 -1.20
CA GLY A 98 -5.45 10.05 -2.42
C GLY A 98 -4.74 11.38 -2.19
N THR A 99 -5.10 12.09 -1.12
CA THR A 99 -4.37 13.30 -0.70
C THR A 99 -2.95 12.95 -0.30
N PHE A 100 -2.77 11.90 0.49
CA PHE A 100 -1.43 11.43 0.84
C PHE A 100 -0.64 10.92 -0.36
N VAL A 101 -1.26 10.26 -1.35
CA VAL A 101 -0.58 9.84 -2.59
C VAL A 101 0.04 11.04 -3.30
N VAL A 102 -0.66 12.16 -3.42
CA VAL A 102 -0.14 13.38 -4.04
C VAL A 102 1.05 13.94 -3.28
N LEU A 103 1.11 13.74 -1.96
CA LEU A 103 2.18 14.26 -1.10
C LEU A 103 3.37 13.30 -0.97
N THR A 104 3.24 12.04 -1.40
CA THR A 104 4.34 11.04 -1.29
C THR A 104 5.65 11.45 -1.95
N PRO A 105 5.72 12.22 -3.08
CA PRO A 105 7.00 12.63 -3.67
C PRO A 105 7.89 13.42 -2.71
N PHE A 106 7.31 14.10 -1.72
CA PHE A 106 8.08 14.84 -0.73
C PHE A 106 8.83 13.92 0.26
N LEU A 107 8.44 12.65 0.39
CA LEU A 107 9.22 11.65 1.14
C LEU A 107 10.58 11.43 0.47
N PHE A 108 10.62 11.48 -0.87
CA PHE A 108 11.80 11.22 -1.69
C PHE A 108 12.66 12.47 -1.92
N ILE A 109 12.37 13.61 -1.30
CA ILE A 109 13.04 14.88 -1.54
C ILE A 109 14.55 14.83 -1.37
N LYS A 110 15.05 13.99 -0.45
CA LYS A 110 16.48 13.77 -0.24
C LYS A 110 17.15 12.95 -1.34
N ILE A 111 16.37 12.25 -2.15
CA ILE A 111 16.81 11.35 -3.21
C ILE A 111 16.72 12.07 -4.56
N ILE A 112 15.55 12.64 -4.87
CA ILE A 112 15.27 13.24 -6.18
C ILE A 112 15.39 14.77 -6.20
N GLY A 113 15.47 15.42 -5.03
CA GLY A 113 15.54 16.87 -4.92
C GLY A 113 14.17 17.55 -4.82
N ARG A 114 14.18 18.89 -4.59
CA ARG A 114 12.98 19.69 -4.35
C ARG A 114 12.10 19.88 -5.59
N TYR A 115 12.71 20.27 -6.71
CA TYR A 115 11.99 20.56 -7.95
C TYR A 115 11.30 19.34 -8.55
N PRO A 116 11.98 18.19 -8.71
CA PRO A 116 11.30 16.97 -9.16
C PRO A 116 10.18 16.52 -8.22
N SER A 117 10.32 16.65 -6.90
CA SER A 117 9.26 16.32 -5.95
C SER A 117 8.01 17.17 -6.17
N ILE A 118 8.14 18.47 -6.39
CA ILE A 118 7.03 19.36 -6.72
C ILE A 118 6.38 18.94 -8.05
N LEU A 119 7.20 18.73 -9.09
CA LEU A 119 6.70 18.37 -10.41
C LEU A 119 5.91 17.07 -10.41
N ILE A 120 6.42 16.04 -9.76
CA ILE A 120 5.71 14.74 -9.62
C ILE A 120 4.42 14.94 -8.82
N SER A 121 4.42 15.71 -7.73
CA SER A 121 3.22 16.00 -6.96
C SER A 121 2.16 16.73 -7.80
N VAL A 122 2.56 17.67 -8.64
CA VAL A 122 1.64 18.34 -9.58
C VAL A 122 1.07 17.34 -10.58
N PHE A 123 1.89 16.47 -11.17
CA PHE A 123 1.38 15.42 -12.07
C PHE A 123 0.41 14.46 -11.38
N LEU A 124 0.68 14.06 -10.12
CA LEU A 124 -0.24 13.23 -9.35
C LEU A 124 -1.55 13.98 -8.99
N LEU A 125 -1.46 15.30 -8.74
CA LEU A 125 -2.63 16.12 -8.45
C LEU A 125 -3.58 16.19 -9.65
N ILE A 126 -3.04 16.44 -10.85
CA ILE A 126 -3.84 16.60 -12.09
C ILE A 126 -4.15 15.28 -12.79
N SER A 127 -3.55 14.16 -12.37
CA SER A 127 -3.76 12.85 -12.97
C SER A 127 -5.23 12.43 -12.87
N PRO A 128 -5.93 12.17 -13.99
CA PRO A 128 -7.32 11.73 -13.97
C PRO A 128 -7.49 10.41 -13.23
N ILE A 129 -6.56 9.48 -13.40
CA ILE A 129 -6.59 8.15 -12.77
C ILE A 129 -6.49 8.29 -11.25
N ILE A 130 -5.49 9.04 -10.75
CA ILE A 130 -5.32 9.24 -9.31
C ILE A 130 -6.50 10.00 -8.73
N THR A 131 -7.03 11.01 -9.43
CA THR A 131 -8.21 11.74 -9.01
C THR A 131 -9.44 10.84 -8.94
N TYR A 132 -9.66 10.00 -9.94
CA TYR A 132 -10.78 9.07 -9.98
C TYR A 132 -10.72 8.10 -8.79
N PHE A 133 -9.60 7.37 -8.61
CA PHE A 133 -9.46 6.39 -7.52
C PHE A 133 -9.40 7.03 -6.13
N SER A 134 -9.01 8.29 -6.01
CA SER A 134 -9.13 9.05 -4.76
C SER A 134 -10.57 9.37 -4.35
N ARG A 135 -11.49 9.33 -5.31
CA ARG A 135 -12.91 9.66 -5.10
C ARG A 135 -13.82 8.43 -5.31
N PHE A 136 -13.23 7.25 -5.19
CA PHE A 136 -13.89 5.98 -5.45
C PHE A 136 -13.64 5.03 -4.28
N ALA A 137 -14.71 4.54 -3.64
CA ALA A 137 -14.62 3.74 -2.42
C ALA A 137 -14.17 2.30 -2.71
N ARG A 138 -12.93 2.16 -3.23
CA ARG A 138 -12.26 0.88 -3.50
C ARG A 138 -10.84 0.84 -2.94
N ASN A 139 -10.28 -0.34 -2.99
CA ASN A 139 -8.96 -0.65 -2.41
C ASN A 139 -7.77 -0.06 -3.18
N ASP A 140 -7.96 0.39 -4.43
CA ASP A 140 -6.88 0.72 -5.38
C ASP A 140 -6.01 1.88 -4.92
N ILE A 141 -6.59 2.95 -4.37
CA ILE A 141 -5.83 4.11 -3.90
C ILE A 141 -5.02 3.81 -2.63
N PHE A 142 -5.53 2.92 -1.77
CA PHE A 142 -4.80 2.48 -0.56
C PHE A 142 -3.59 1.64 -0.92
N ILE A 143 -3.72 0.72 -1.89
CA ILE A 143 -2.62 -0.07 -2.41
C ILE A 143 -1.54 0.83 -3.02
N ALA A 144 -1.93 1.84 -3.81
CA ALA A 144 -1.00 2.81 -4.38
C ALA A 144 -0.21 3.55 -3.28
N LEU A 145 -0.91 4.07 -2.27
CA LEU A 145 -0.30 4.78 -1.15
C LEU A 145 0.71 3.91 -0.40
N VAL A 146 0.28 2.72 0.04
CA VAL A 146 1.13 1.84 0.86
C VAL A 146 2.30 1.30 0.05
N SER A 147 2.12 1.02 -1.25
CA SER A 147 3.21 0.59 -2.14
C SER A 147 4.28 1.67 -2.31
N ILE A 148 3.90 2.94 -2.46
CA ILE A 148 4.88 4.03 -2.56
C ILE A 148 5.64 4.19 -1.24
N ILE A 149 4.95 4.10 -0.10
CA ILE A 149 5.58 4.15 1.23
C ILE A 149 6.52 2.95 1.41
N LEU A 150 6.11 1.75 1.00
CA LEU A 150 6.95 0.54 1.04
C LEU A 150 8.23 0.74 0.23
N ILE A 151 8.13 1.20 -1.01
CA ILE A 151 9.29 1.51 -1.87
C ILE A 151 10.21 2.52 -1.17
N TYR A 152 9.65 3.57 -0.59
CA TYR A 152 10.43 4.55 0.17
C TYR A 152 11.18 3.93 1.35
N GLN A 153 10.54 3.05 2.12
CA GLN A 153 11.18 2.36 3.25
C GLN A 153 12.27 1.40 2.80
N VAL A 154 12.07 0.71 1.66
CA VAL A 154 13.09 -0.15 1.05
C VAL A 154 14.31 0.70 0.65
N PHE A 155 14.12 1.84 -0.02
CA PHE A 155 15.21 2.76 -0.34
C PHE A 155 15.94 3.26 0.91
N ARG A 156 15.21 3.65 1.96
CA ARG A 156 15.82 4.05 3.23
C ARG A 156 16.63 2.92 3.86
N TYR A 157 16.10 1.72 3.86
CA TYR A 157 16.81 0.56 4.40
C TYR A 157 18.09 0.25 3.65
N LEU A 158 18.09 0.40 2.33
CA LEU A 158 19.25 0.10 1.49
C LEU A 158 20.34 1.18 1.55
N TYR A 159 19.95 2.45 1.63
CA TYR A 159 20.88 3.59 1.49
C TYR A 159 21.12 4.39 2.76
N MET A 160 20.31 4.22 3.80
CA MET A 160 20.44 4.92 5.06
C MET A 160 20.70 3.94 6.22
N VAL A 161 21.56 4.31 7.14
CA VAL A 161 22.13 3.47 8.21
C VAL A 161 21.12 3.00 9.29
N GLU A 162 19.85 3.33 9.20
CA GLU A 162 18.82 2.99 10.23
C GLU A 162 18.20 1.60 10.00
N GLY A 163 19.00 0.51 10.02
CA GLY A 163 18.58 -0.80 9.57
C GLY A 163 17.31 -1.40 10.20
N LYS A 164 17.25 -1.55 11.52
CA LYS A 164 16.15 -2.30 12.19
C LYS A 164 14.79 -1.59 12.12
N LYS A 165 14.78 -0.27 12.29
CA LYS A 165 13.54 0.53 12.27
C LYS A 165 12.88 0.51 10.90
N ASN A 166 13.67 0.64 9.83
CA ASN A 166 13.15 0.61 8.47
C ASN A 166 12.64 -0.78 8.09
N LEU A 167 13.31 -1.86 8.56
CA LEU A 167 12.83 -3.22 8.35
C LEU A 167 11.47 -3.45 9.03
N PHE A 168 11.28 -2.94 10.24
CA PHE A 168 10.00 -2.99 10.94
C PHE A 168 8.90 -2.23 10.17
N LEU A 169 9.21 -1.05 9.62
CA LEU A 169 8.26 -0.29 8.81
C LEU A 169 7.93 -1.00 7.47
N ILE A 170 8.89 -1.67 6.85
CA ILE A 170 8.66 -2.53 5.69
C ILE A 170 7.66 -3.64 6.04
N SER A 171 7.85 -4.31 7.19
CA SER A 171 6.95 -5.37 7.65
C SER A 171 5.52 -4.85 7.88
N ILE A 172 5.38 -3.67 8.47
CA ILE A 172 4.07 -3.03 8.64
C ILE A 172 3.41 -2.73 7.29
N CYS A 173 4.16 -2.14 6.34
CA CYS A 173 3.62 -1.86 5.01
C CYS A 173 3.17 -3.15 4.30
N LEU A 174 3.96 -4.23 4.39
CA LEU A 174 3.59 -5.51 3.82
C LEU A 174 2.32 -6.08 4.47
N GLY A 175 2.20 -6.00 5.80
CA GLY A 175 0.98 -6.38 6.51
C GLY A 175 -0.25 -5.60 6.02
N PHE A 176 -0.13 -4.28 5.87
CA PHE A 176 -1.22 -3.47 5.33
C PHE A 176 -1.58 -3.85 3.90
N ILE A 177 -0.60 -4.11 3.02
CA ILE A 177 -0.85 -4.52 1.64
C ILE A 177 -1.67 -5.83 1.59
N PHE A 178 -1.38 -6.80 2.47
CA PHE A 178 -2.19 -8.02 2.61
C PHE A 178 -3.63 -7.74 3.05
N CYS A 179 -3.81 -6.76 3.94
CA CYS A 179 -5.15 -6.35 4.39
C CYS A 179 -5.94 -5.55 3.34
N ILE A 180 -5.30 -5.13 2.23
CA ILE A 180 -5.96 -4.33 1.21
C ILE A 180 -6.42 -5.18 0.02
N LYS A 181 -5.52 -5.96 -0.60
CA LYS A 181 -5.84 -6.66 -1.85
C LYS A 181 -4.84 -7.79 -2.15
N GLU A 182 -5.27 -8.80 -2.90
CA GLU A 182 -4.48 -9.97 -3.32
C GLU A 182 -3.27 -9.62 -4.21
N ILE A 183 -3.23 -8.44 -4.79
CA ILE A 183 -2.07 -7.91 -5.54
C ILE A 183 -0.80 -7.85 -4.68
N SER A 184 -0.94 -7.95 -3.35
CA SER A 184 0.16 -8.11 -2.39
C SER A 184 1.15 -9.19 -2.81
N PHE A 185 0.66 -10.30 -3.35
CA PHE A 185 1.50 -11.42 -3.79
C PHE A 185 2.42 -11.03 -4.95
N ILE A 186 1.90 -10.26 -5.89
CA ILE A 186 2.67 -9.75 -7.03
C ILE A 186 3.74 -8.78 -6.55
N ILE A 187 3.39 -7.88 -5.63
CA ILE A 187 4.33 -6.91 -5.05
C ILE A 187 5.47 -7.63 -4.31
N ILE A 188 5.13 -8.65 -3.50
CA ILE A 188 6.13 -9.47 -2.77
C ILE A 188 7.01 -10.21 -3.76
N PHE A 189 6.45 -10.82 -4.80
CA PHE A 189 7.20 -11.52 -5.82
C PHE A 189 8.19 -10.59 -6.54
N ILE A 190 7.74 -9.40 -6.94
CA ILE A 190 8.59 -8.41 -7.59
C ILE A 190 9.73 -7.97 -6.68
N LEU A 191 9.43 -7.61 -5.42
CA LEU A 191 10.45 -7.17 -4.46
C LEU A 191 11.40 -8.29 -4.07
N GLY A 192 10.89 -9.51 -3.90
CA GLY A 192 11.69 -10.70 -3.61
C GLY A 192 12.64 -11.05 -4.76
N SER A 193 12.12 -11.09 -5.99
CA SER A 193 12.89 -11.32 -7.20
C SER A 193 13.97 -10.25 -7.41
N PHE A 194 13.60 -8.98 -7.25
CA PHE A 194 14.56 -7.87 -7.30
C PHE A 194 15.68 -8.04 -6.27
N SER A 195 15.33 -8.37 -5.02
CA SER A 195 16.31 -8.57 -3.95
C SER A 195 17.25 -9.73 -4.25
N LEU A 196 16.74 -10.86 -4.78
CA LEU A 196 17.53 -12.02 -5.20
C LEU A 196 18.49 -11.67 -6.33
N ILE A 197 17.97 -11.10 -7.42
CA ILE A 197 18.75 -10.74 -8.60
C ILE A 197 19.86 -9.77 -8.20
N PHE A 198 19.49 -8.73 -7.45
CA PHE A 198 20.46 -7.71 -7.05
C PHE A 198 21.55 -8.25 -6.13
N SER A 199 21.21 -9.15 -5.19
CA SER A 199 22.20 -9.77 -4.30
C SER A 199 23.11 -10.75 -5.04
N SER A 200 22.61 -11.43 -6.09
CA SER A 200 23.35 -12.44 -6.83
C SER A 200 24.29 -11.87 -7.88
N PHE A 201 23.87 -10.83 -8.59
CA PHE A 201 24.57 -10.32 -9.79
C PHE A 201 25.47 -9.10 -9.55
N ASN A 202 25.58 -8.58 -8.34
CA ASN A 202 26.34 -7.36 -8.12
C ASN A 202 27.58 -7.57 -7.20
N PRO A 203 28.66 -8.22 -7.70
CA PRO A 203 29.89 -8.39 -6.93
C PRO A 203 30.58 -7.05 -6.60
N PHE A 204 30.32 -6.00 -7.39
CA PHE A 204 30.90 -4.66 -7.19
C PHE A 204 30.37 -3.95 -5.94
N ILE A 205 29.14 -4.24 -5.57
CA ILE A 205 28.48 -3.66 -4.37
C ILE A 205 28.86 -4.44 -3.11
N LYS A 206 29.31 -5.68 -3.27
CA LYS A 206 29.76 -6.56 -2.16
C LYS A 206 30.84 -5.93 -1.28
N HIS A 207 31.69 -5.08 -1.85
CA HIS A 207 32.88 -4.58 -1.15
C HIS A 207 32.71 -3.22 -0.46
N LYS A 208 31.70 -2.42 -0.81
CA LYS A 208 31.60 -1.01 -0.37
C LYS A 208 30.50 -0.73 0.65
N LEU A 209 29.50 -1.59 0.78
CA LEU A 209 28.35 -1.40 1.68
C LEU A 209 27.90 -2.76 2.19
N ASN A 210 27.41 -2.84 3.42
CA ASN A 210 26.72 -4.02 4.00
C ASN A 210 25.40 -4.36 3.26
N LEU A 211 25.31 -4.06 1.97
CA LEU A 211 24.10 -4.19 1.15
C LEU A 211 23.67 -5.64 1.01
N ASN A 212 24.61 -6.59 0.95
CA ASN A 212 24.25 -8.01 0.86
C ASN A 212 23.46 -8.48 2.07
N TYR A 213 23.85 -8.07 3.27
CA TYR A 213 23.13 -8.42 4.50
C TYR A 213 21.74 -7.79 4.50
N GLN A 214 21.62 -6.56 4.04
CA GLN A 214 20.34 -5.87 3.96
C GLN A 214 19.40 -6.52 2.94
N PHE A 215 19.89 -6.87 1.75
CA PHE A 215 19.10 -7.60 0.75
C PHE A 215 18.69 -8.99 1.23
N THR A 216 19.60 -9.71 1.88
CA THR A 216 19.29 -11.03 2.46
C THR A 216 18.20 -10.94 3.51
N ASN A 217 18.21 -9.89 4.36
CA ASN A 217 17.17 -9.68 5.36
C ASN A 217 15.81 -9.35 4.73
N ILE A 218 15.78 -8.49 3.72
CA ILE A 218 14.54 -8.20 2.97
C ILE A 218 14.03 -9.47 2.30
N PHE A 219 14.89 -10.21 1.63
CA PHE A 219 14.51 -11.46 0.99
C PHE A 219 13.98 -12.49 2.00
N ALA A 220 14.65 -12.68 3.13
CA ALA A 220 14.20 -13.59 4.18
C ALA A 220 12.83 -13.16 4.73
N LEU A 221 12.62 -11.86 4.95
CA LEU A 221 11.32 -11.31 5.37
C LEU A 221 10.23 -11.61 4.34
N LEU A 222 10.49 -11.31 3.08
CA LEU A 222 9.53 -11.54 1.99
C LEU A 222 9.23 -13.01 1.79
N PHE A 223 10.25 -13.87 1.90
CA PHE A 223 10.09 -15.32 1.84
C PHE A 223 9.21 -15.83 2.98
N LEU A 224 9.46 -15.41 4.22
CA LEU A 224 8.66 -15.80 5.38
C LEU A 224 7.20 -15.34 5.23
N LEU A 225 6.96 -14.13 4.72
CA LEU A 225 5.61 -13.62 4.48
C LEU A 225 4.91 -14.33 3.32
N SER A 226 5.65 -14.82 2.33
CA SER A 226 5.08 -15.56 1.20
C SER A 226 4.89 -17.04 1.49
N PHE A 227 5.50 -17.58 2.55
CA PHE A 227 5.46 -19.01 2.87
C PHE A 227 4.05 -19.59 3.01
N PRO A 228 3.08 -18.92 3.67
CA PRO A 228 1.69 -19.40 3.72
C PRO A 228 1.04 -19.53 2.34
N LEU A 229 1.53 -18.84 1.34
CA LEU A 229 1.04 -18.82 -0.04
C LEU A 229 1.65 -19.92 -0.91
N SER A 230 2.74 -20.52 -0.46
CA SER A 230 3.37 -21.64 -1.18
C SER A 230 2.48 -22.89 -1.19
N MET A 231 1.60 -23.01 -0.18
CA MET A 231 0.71 -24.16 -0.05
C MET A 231 -0.28 -24.32 -1.24
N PRO A 232 -1.02 -23.29 -1.65
CA PRO A 232 -1.88 -23.41 -2.84
C PRO A 232 -1.09 -23.65 -4.13
N ILE A 233 0.06 -23.01 -4.28
CA ILE A 233 0.91 -23.16 -5.46
C ILE A 233 1.49 -24.58 -5.51
N SER A 234 2.00 -25.08 -4.40
CA SER A 234 2.51 -26.45 -4.33
C SER A 234 1.41 -27.49 -4.60
N SER A 235 0.22 -27.30 -4.05
CA SER A 235 -0.94 -28.15 -4.33
C SER A 235 -1.28 -28.18 -5.82
N TYR A 236 -1.27 -27.02 -6.48
CA TYR A 236 -1.49 -26.90 -7.92
C TYR A 236 -0.43 -27.66 -8.74
N VAL A 237 0.84 -27.46 -8.41
CA VAL A 237 1.96 -28.15 -9.09
C VAL A 237 1.91 -29.65 -8.87
N PHE A 238 1.66 -30.11 -7.66
CA PHE A 238 1.55 -31.53 -7.36
C PHE A 238 0.35 -32.19 -8.07
N ASN A 239 -0.79 -31.52 -8.14
CA ASN A 239 -1.96 -32.00 -8.87
C ASN A 239 -1.66 -32.09 -10.39
N PHE A 240 -0.89 -31.19 -10.95
CA PHE A 240 -0.44 -31.25 -12.35
C PHE A 240 0.37 -32.52 -12.65
N PHE A 241 1.18 -32.98 -11.69
CA PHE A 241 1.92 -34.25 -11.77
C PHE A 241 1.13 -35.47 -11.30
N GLY A 242 -0.17 -35.35 -11.08
CA GLY A 242 -1.03 -36.44 -10.64
C GLY A 242 -0.85 -36.87 -9.17
N ILE A 243 -0.11 -36.07 -8.39
CA ILE A 243 0.10 -36.32 -6.95
C ILE A 243 -0.95 -35.54 -6.18
N ASN A 244 -2.02 -36.20 -5.76
CA ASN A 244 -3.03 -35.60 -4.90
C ASN A 244 -2.46 -35.45 -3.49
N LEU A 245 -2.08 -34.24 -3.10
CA LEU A 245 -1.84 -33.93 -1.70
C LEU A 245 -3.17 -34.04 -0.97
N VAL A 246 -3.26 -35.03 -0.08
CA VAL A 246 -4.47 -35.31 0.71
C VAL A 246 -4.83 -34.07 1.51
N ALA A 247 -5.87 -33.42 1.07
CA ALA A 247 -6.49 -32.39 1.86
C ALA A 247 -7.36 -33.02 2.94
N PRO A 248 -7.30 -32.53 4.17
CA PRO A 248 -8.33 -32.88 5.11
C PRO A 248 -9.68 -32.39 4.55
N SER A 249 -10.57 -33.36 4.35
CA SER A 249 -11.98 -33.23 4.01
C SER A 249 -12.45 -31.90 3.38
N GLY A 250 -12.62 -31.86 2.09
CA GLY A 250 -13.56 -30.97 1.39
C GLY A 250 -13.01 -29.67 0.85
N ALA A 251 -12.04 -29.04 1.49
CA ALA A 251 -11.62 -27.69 1.13
C ALA A 251 -10.59 -27.61 -0.02
N LEU A 252 -9.83 -28.67 -0.26
CA LEU A 252 -8.77 -28.69 -1.27
C LEU A 252 -9.16 -29.35 -2.61
N ASN A 253 -10.38 -29.84 -2.75
CA ASN A 253 -10.83 -30.42 -4.01
C ASN A 253 -11.05 -29.39 -5.13
N LYS A 254 -10.94 -28.09 -4.82
CA LYS A 254 -10.99 -27.03 -5.81
C LYS A 254 -9.60 -26.41 -5.95
N ILE A 255 -8.94 -26.71 -7.04
CA ILE A 255 -7.64 -26.17 -7.42
C ILE A 255 -7.62 -24.65 -7.24
N GLY A 256 -6.67 -24.15 -6.48
CA GLY A 256 -6.42 -22.71 -6.32
C GLY A 256 -7.29 -21.99 -5.28
N MET A 257 -8.13 -22.68 -4.55
CA MET A 257 -8.84 -22.01 -3.44
C MET A 257 -8.07 -22.14 -2.14
N PRO A 258 -7.91 -21.03 -1.38
CA PRO A 258 -7.29 -21.07 -0.07
C PRO A 258 -8.10 -21.99 0.86
N ILE A 259 -7.39 -22.69 1.69
CA ILE A 259 -7.95 -23.58 2.71
C ILE A 259 -8.75 -22.73 3.69
N GLY A 260 -9.97 -23.11 3.93
CA GLY A 260 -10.89 -22.43 4.84
C GLY A 260 -12.26 -22.29 4.22
N ASN A 261 -13.22 -21.86 4.98
CA ASN A 261 -14.62 -21.67 4.59
C ASN A 261 -14.83 -20.64 3.47
N VAL A 262 -13.86 -20.49 2.66
CA VAL A 262 -13.86 -19.65 1.46
C VAL A 262 -14.58 -20.33 0.31
N ALA A 263 -14.98 -21.56 0.51
CA ALA A 263 -15.68 -22.36 -0.49
C ALA A 263 -17.21 -22.18 -0.41
N ILE A 264 -17.65 -21.05 0.06
CA ILE A 264 -19.09 -20.76 0.07
C ILE A 264 -19.37 -19.60 -0.84
#